data_d6865f218319773d39938dc8a73d9929
#
_entry.id   d6865f218319773d39938dc8a73d9929
#
_cell.length_a   1.000
_cell.length_b   1.000
_cell.length_c   1.000
_cell.angle_alpha   90.00
_cell.angle_beta   90.00
_cell.angle_gamma   90.00
#
_symmetry.space_group_name_H-M   'P 1'
#
loop_
_entity.id
_entity.type
_entity.pdbx_description
1 polymer ?
#
loop_
_entity_poly.entity_id
_entity_poly.type
_entity_poly.pdbx_seq_one_letter_code
_entity_poly.pdbx_strand_id
1 'polypeptide(L)'
;VLVSFVPGRIRLRFKELKKHLALAEDVKVRVLAIAGITNVEMNSVTGSILIEYDPKVLSTERLIEIGKQELARLDIKLDIPYG
;
A
#
# COMPACT_ATOMS: atom_id res chain seq x y z
N VAL A 1 -8.50 -6.43 3.64
CA VAL A 1 -7.16 -6.14 3.08
C VAL A 1 -6.12 -7.03 3.74
N LEU A 2 -5.39 -7.75 2.94
CA LEU A 2 -4.31 -8.62 3.40
C LEU A 2 -2.98 -7.89 3.24
N VAL A 3 -2.17 -7.90 4.30
CA VAL A 3 -0.86 -7.25 4.30
C VAL A 3 0.22 -8.28 4.58
N SER A 4 1.28 -8.24 3.78
CA SER A 4 2.48 -9.04 3.99
C SER A 4 3.68 -8.10 3.84
N PHE A 5 4.64 -8.16 4.76
CA PHE A 5 5.77 -7.24 4.69
C PHE A 5 7.05 -7.81 5.30
N VAL A 6 8.16 -7.31 4.75
CA VAL A 6 9.50 -7.44 5.30
C VAL A 6 10.10 -6.03 5.30
N PRO A 7 11.18 -5.76 6.05
CA PRO A 7 11.79 -4.44 6.01
C PRO A 7 12.14 -4.01 4.58
N GLY A 8 11.66 -2.85 4.17
CA GLY A 8 11.91 -2.31 2.83
C GLY A 8 10.91 -2.73 1.76
N ARG A 9 9.98 -3.63 2.07
CA ARG A 9 8.99 -4.09 1.10
C ARG A 9 7.69 -4.46 1.78
N ILE A 10 6.58 -3.93 1.28
CA ILE A 10 5.25 -4.25 1.78
C ILE A 10 4.33 -4.60 0.61
N ARG A 11 3.52 -5.63 0.78
CA ARG A 11 2.53 -6.04 -0.20
C ARG A 11 1.15 -5.98 0.41
N LEU A 12 0.25 -5.28 -0.28
CA LEU A 12 -1.16 -5.19 0.09
C LEU A 12 -1.98 -5.90 -0.97
N ARG A 13 -2.99 -6.64 -0.54
CA ARG A 13 -3.93 -7.29 -1.46
C ARG A 13 -5.35 -6.97 -1.01
N PHE A 14 -6.15 -6.41 -1.91
CA PHE A 14 -7.54 -6.11 -1.61
C PHE A 14 -8.40 -6.11 -2.87
N LYS A 15 -9.65 -6.55 -2.68
CA LYS A 15 -10.57 -6.82 -3.78
C LYS A 15 -10.93 -5.58 -4.59
N GLU A 16 -10.92 -4.42 -3.95
CA GLU A 16 -11.29 -3.16 -4.57
C GLU A 16 -10.36 -2.79 -5.72
N LEU A 17 -9.10 -3.21 -5.67
CA LEU A 17 -8.16 -2.97 -6.77
C LEU A 17 -8.54 -3.71 -8.04
N LYS A 18 -9.16 -4.89 -7.91
CA LYS A 18 -9.59 -5.66 -9.07
C LYS A 18 -10.72 -4.99 -9.82
N LYS A 19 -11.60 -4.30 -9.10
CA LYS A 19 -12.83 -3.73 -9.66
C LYS A 19 -12.68 -2.28 -10.12
N HIS A 20 -11.71 -1.56 -9.57
CA HIS A 20 -11.60 -0.12 -9.75
C HIS A 20 -10.19 0.28 -10.19
N LEU A 21 -9.96 0.23 -11.50
CA LEU A 21 -8.66 0.61 -12.06
C LEU A 21 -8.30 2.07 -11.80
N ALA A 22 -9.29 2.96 -11.82
CA ALA A 22 -9.06 4.37 -11.51
C ALA A 22 -8.60 4.55 -10.07
N LEU A 23 -9.15 3.76 -9.15
CA LEU A 23 -8.73 3.76 -7.75
C LEU A 23 -7.27 3.29 -7.63
N ALA A 24 -6.90 2.25 -8.37
CA ALA A 24 -5.55 1.72 -8.36
C ALA A 24 -4.53 2.78 -8.79
N GLU A 25 -4.82 3.50 -9.87
CA GLU A 25 -3.94 4.55 -10.36
C GLU A 25 -3.80 5.69 -9.34
N ASP A 26 -4.90 6.09 -8.72
CA ASP A 26 -4.89 7.15 -7.71
C ASP A 26 -4.03 6.74 -6.51
N VAL A 27 -4.19 5.52 -6.04
CA VAL A 27 -3.40 5.00 -4.93
C VAL A 27 -1.90 5.00 -5.28
N LYS A 28 -1.56 4.55 -6.47
CA LYS A 28 -0.17 4.51 -6.94
C LYS A 28 0.46 5.92 -6.92
N VAL A 29 -0.24 6.91 -7.46
CA VAL A 29 0.26 8.28 -7.52
C VAL A 29 0.48 8.83 -6.11
N ARG A 30 -0.46 8.60 -5.20
CA ARG A 30 -0.37 9.07 -3.82
C ARG A 30 0.79 8.42 -3.08
N VAL A 31 0.97 7.12 -3.26
CA VAL A 31 2.06 6.39 -2.60
C VAL A 31 3.41 6.84 -3.11
N LEU A 32 3.56 7.03 -4.43
CA LEU A 32 4.81 7.51 -5.01
C LEU A 32 5.21 8.91 -4.53
N ALA A 33 4.25 9.69 -4.05
CA ALA A 33 4.53 11.02 -3.51
C ALA A 33 5.11 10.99 -2.10
N ILE A 34 5.13 9.84 -1.44
CA ILE A 34 5.63 9.72 -0.07
C ILE A 34 7.16 9.63 -0.10
N ALA A 35 7.82 10.46 0.71
CA ALA A 35 9.28 10.44 0.82
C ALA A 35 9.75 9.08 1.36
N GLY A 36 10.74 8.49 0.72
CA GLY A 36 11.27 7.18 1.11
C GLY A 36 10.73 6.03 0.26
N ILE A 37 9.67 6.24 -0.51
CA ILE A 37 9.15 5.22 -1.43
C ILE A 37 10.06 5.18 -2.66
N THR A 38 10.57 3.99 -3.00
CA THR A 38 11.46 3.81 -4.13
C THR A 38 10.79 3.20 -5.34
N ASN A 39 9.74 2.40 -5.13
CA ASN A 39 9.02 1.78 -6.24
C ASN A 39 7.62 1.36 -5.81
N VAL A 40 6.68 1.38 -6.74
CA VAL A 40 5.32 0.87 -6.54
C VAL A 40 4.92 0.07 -7.76
N GLU A 41 4.50 -1.17 -7.53
CA GLU A 41 4.00 -2.04 -8.60
C GLU A 41 2.59 -2.48 -8.24
N MET A 42 1.70 -2.46 -9.22
CA MET A 42 0.30 -2.87 -9.02
C MET A 42 -0.05 -3.99 -9.98
N ASN A 43 -0.83 -4.94 -9.47
CA ASN A 43 -1.34 -6.04 -10.26
C ASN A 43 -2.86 -6.08 -10.10
N SER A 44 -3.58 -5.63 -11.12
CA SER A 44 -5.04 -5.58 -11.09
C SER A 44 -5.68 -6.97 -11.18
N VAL A 45 -4.96 -7.95 -11.70
CA VAL A 45 -5.47 -9.32 -11.79
C VAL A 45 -5.59 -9.96 -10.40
N THR A 46 -4.58 -9.76 -9.55
CA THR A 46 -4.57 -10.29 -8.19
C THR A 46 -5.11 -9.31 -7.16
N GLY A 47 -5.28 -8.05 -7.54
CA GLY A 47 -5.70 -7.00 -6.62
C GLY A 47 -4.61 -6.65 -5.61
N SER A 48 -3.35 -6.72 -6.03
CA SER A 48 -2.22 -6.48 -5.13
C SER A 48 -1.43 -5.23 -5.52
N ILE A 49 -0.81 -4.62 -4.51
CA ILE A 49 0.13 -3.52 -4.68
C ILE A 49 1.39 -3.87 -3.89
N LEU A 50 2.54 -3.74 -4.56
CA LEU A 50 3.84 -3.95 -3.94
C LEU A 50 4.51 -2.59 -3.80
N ILE A 51 4.92 -2.25 -2.59
CA ILE A 51 5.58 -0.98 -2.29
C ILE A 51 6.98 -1.28 -1.79
N GLU A 52 7.98 -0.72 -2.47
CA GLU A 52 9.36 -0.80 -2.02
C GLU A 52 9.77 0.57 -1.47
N TYR A 53 10.47 0.57 -0.35
CA TYR A 53 10.83 1.80 0.34
C TYR A 53 12.17 1.65 1.04
N ASP A 54 12.79 2.79 1.37
CA ASP A 54 14.04 2.82 2.13
C ASP A 54 13.68 2.87 3.63
N PRO A 55 13.93 1.80 4.40
CA PRO A 55 13.58 1.79 5.82
C PRO A 55 14.37 2.78 6.66
N LYS A 56 15.44 3.36 6.13
CA LYS A 56 16.20 4.41 6.81
C LYS A 56 15.52 5.77 6.70
N VAL A 57 14.72 5.96 5.65
CA VAL A 57 13.99 7.21 5.41
C VAL A 57 12.56 7.10 5.93
N LEU A 58 11.94 5.94 5.72
CA LEU A 58 10.54 5.73 6.05
C LEU A 58 10.42 4.40 6.81
N SER A 59 10.04 4.45 8.08
CA SER A 59 9.86 3.23 8.86
C SER A 59 8.64 2.45 8.39
N THR A 60 8.67 1.13 8.60
CA THR A 60 7.53 0.27 8.27
C THR A 60 6.27 0.71 9.01
N GLU A 61 6.41 1.08 10.28
CA GLU A 61 5.28 1.53 11.11
C GLU A 61 4.67 2.80 10.57
N ARG A 62 5.50 3.75 10.14
CA ARG A 62 5.04 5.00 9.56
C ARG A 62 4.33 4.76 8.24
N LEU A 63 4.87 3.87 7.40
CA LEU A 63 4.26 3.53 6.12
C LEU A 63 2.89 2.88 6.33
N ILE A 64 2.77 1.96 7.29
CA ILE A 64 1.50 1.33 7.61
C ILE A 64 0.48 2.37 8.08
N GLU A 65 0.90 3.31 8.92
CA GLU A 65 0.04 4.38 9.40
C GLU A 65 -0.48 5.25 8.26
N ILE A 66 0.40 5.63 7.35
CA ILE A 66 0.03 6.41 6.16
C ILE A 66 -0.95 5.60 5.30
N GLY A 67 -0.67 4.32 5.13
CA GLY A 67 -1.55 3.43 4.37
C GLY A 67 -2.94 3.34 4.97
N LYS A 68 -3.04 3.22 6.30
CA LYS A 68 -4.33 3.21 6.98
C LYS A 68 -5.12 4.48 6.73
N GLN A 69 -4.45 5.63 6.80
CA GLN A 69 -5.11 6.92 6.57
C GLN A 69 -5.62 7.04 5.14
N GLU A 70 -4.81 6.65 4.16
CA GLU A 70 -5.21 6.71 2.76
C GLU A 70 -6.35 5.76 2.44
N LEU A 71 -6.30 4.55 2.97
CA LEU A 71 -7.36 3.57 2.75
C LEU A 71 -8.65 3.97 3.46
N ALA A 72 -8.56 4.60 4.62
CA ALA A 72 -9.73 5.11 5.34
C ALA A 72 -10.47 6.17 4.54
N ARG A 73 -9.74 7.01 3.79
CA ARG A 73 -10.34 8.01 2.91
C ARG A 73 -11.13 7.39 1.77
N LEU A 74 -10.79 6.15 1.40
CA LEU A 74 -11.44 5.38 0.34
C LEU A 74 -12.47 4.39 0.92
N ASP A 75 -12.73 4.47 2.22
CA ASP A 75 -13.64 3.59 2.93
C ASP A 75 -13.21 2.12 2.89
N ILE A 76 -11.90 1.88 2.88
CA ILE A 76 -11.30 0.55 2.90
C ILE A 76 -10.63 0.33 4.25
N LYS A 77 -10.90 -0.80 4.89
CA LYS A 77 -10.26 -1.14 6.16
C LYS A 77 -9.00 -1.97 5.92
N LEU A 78 -7.92 -1.58 6.57
CA LEU A 78 -6.66 -2.29 6.51
C LEU A 78 -6.62 -3.34 7.62
N ASP A 79 -6.48 -4.61 7.23
CA ASP A 79 -6.44 -5.73 8.15
C ASP A 79 -5.00 -6.24 8.21
N ILE A 80 -4.30 -5.92 9.29
CA ILE A 80 -2.89 -6.24 9.45
C ILE A 80 -2.76 -7.49 10.32
N PRO A 81 -2.14 -8.57 9.83
CA PRO A 81 -2.11 -9.85 10.54
C PRO A 81 -1.04 -9.95 11.63
N TYR A 82 -0.58 -8.86 12.19
CA TYR A 82 0.32 -8.90 13.34
C TYR A 82 -0.27 -8.06 14.48
N GLY A 83 -0.14 -8.55 15.63
CA GLY A 83 -0.77 -7.94 16.80
C GLY A 83 0.11 -7.03 17.57
#